data_24cc65ab7f30b772be2b11a0ec2c8dc9
#
_entry.id   24cc65ab7f30b772be2b11a0ec2c8dc9
#
_cell.length_a   1.000
_cell.length_b   1.000
_cell.length_c   1.000
_cell.angle_alpha   90.00
_cell.angle_beta   90.00
_cell.angle_gamma   90.00
#
_symmetry.space_group_name_H-M   'P 1'
#
loop_
_entity.id
_entity.type
_entity.pdbx_description
1 polymer ?
#
loop_
_entity_poly.entity_id
_entity_poly.type
_entity_poly.pdbx_seq_one_letter_code
_entity_poly.pdbx_strand_id
1 'polypeptide(L)'
;MSAPQAKRVKTNDDAPYELIYWPGIPGRGELVRVLFEEAGVPYTDTAKTEGNKAAPLVLGYMDAGNTGDATNPPVFAPPVLKHGSLTINQVPNILLYLAPKLGLAGADSDGDGLFHLNEIVLTLLDGFVNEIHETHHPVATSLTYEEQKPEAKKRAKAFTDERLPKFLGYVQRVLDARTSGDGPWLYGGKLTYADLVLFQCLDGTKYAFPKSVGKLQESGKYDGVFKLYDAVKERPNIKKYLESDRRVPYSSGIWRHYPELEE
;
A
#
# COMPACT_ATOMS: atom_id res chain seq x y z
N MET A 1 -6.63 -39.91 37.00
CA MET A 1 -6.23 -38.50 36.89
C MET A 1 -6.40 -38.11 35.42
N SER A 2 -7.45 -37.34 35.10
CA SER A 2 -7.67 -36.83 33.72
C SER A 2 -6.67 -35.74 33.41
N ALA A 3 -5.97 -35.87 32.26
CA ALA A 3 -5.09 -34.86 31.76
C ALA A 3 -5.86 -33.54 31.50
N PRO A 4 -5.31 -32.37 31.81
CA PRO A 4 -5.97 -31.12 31.56
C PRO A 4 -6.15 -30.93 30.02
N GLN A 5 -7.40 -30.77 29.58
CA GLN A 5 -7.71 -30.39 28.22
C GLN A 5 -7.01 -29.04 27.91
N ALA A 6 -6.08 -29.07 26.95
CA ALA A 6 -5.48 -27.84 26.45
C ALA A 6 -6.62 -26.93 25.94
N LYS A 7 -6.75 -25.75 26.53
CA LYS A 7 -7.65 -24.71 26.03
C LYS A 7 -7.24 -24.41 24.56
N ARG A 8 -8.14 -24.74 23.61
CA ARG A 8 -8.01 -24.38 22.21
C ARG A 8 -7.85 -22.86 22.17
N VAL A 9 -6.66 -22.40 21.79
CA VAL A 9 -6.41 -20.98 21.51
C VAL A 9 -7.38 -20.63 20.39
N LYS A 10 -8.31 -19.71 20.64
CA LYS A 10 -9.17 -19.20 19.57
C LYS A 10 -8.25 -18.56 18.54
N THR A 11 -8.17 -19.14 17.34
CA THR A 11 -7.50 -18.51 16.21
C THR A 11 -8.29 -17.28 15.83
N ASN A 12 -7.61 -16.19 15.45
CA ASN A 12 -8.29 -14.96 15.00
C ASN A 12 -8.99 -15.14 13.64
N ASP A 13 -8.89 -16.31 13.01
CA ASP A 13 -9.27 -16.53 11.61
C ASP A 13 -10.76 -16.25 11.29
N ASP A 14 -11.64 -16.36 12.29
CA ASP A 14 -13.07 -16.05 12.13
C ASP A 14 -13.46 -14.63 12.61
N ALA A 15 -12.50 -13.85 13.07
CA ALA A 15 -12.78 -12.50 13.56
C ALA A 15 -12.92 -11.49 12.38
N PRO A 16 -13.73 -10.44 12.54
CA PRO A 16 -13.81 -9.40 11.52
C PRO A 16 -12.51 -8.59 11.43
N TYR A 17 -12.19 -8.17 10.21
CA TYR A 17 -11.11 -7.23 9.94
C TYR A 17 -11.59 -5.79 10.12
N GLU A 18 -10.78 -4.95 10.76
CA GLU A 18 -11.03 -3.53 10.92
C GLU A 18 -9.77 -2.76 10.52
N LEU A 19 -9.89 -1.91 9.48
CA LEU A 19 -8.84 -1.01 9.03
C LEU A 19 -9.08 0.38 9.61
N ILE A 20 -8.11 0.89 10.38
CA ILE A 20 -8.16 2.20 11.00
C ILE A 20 -7.20 3.11 10.27
N TYR A 21 -7.75 4.15 9.65
CA TYR A 21 -6.99 5.12 8.88
C TYR A 21 -7.66 6.49 8.88
N TRP A 22 -6.92 7.50 8.39
CA TRP A 22 -7.42 8.87 8.26
C TRP A 22 -8.61 8.95 7.29
N PRO A 23 -9.69 9.68 7.65
CA PRO A 23 -10.80 9.90 6.74
C PRO A 23 -10.41 10.87 5.60
N GLY A 24 -11.06 10.70 4.44
CA GLY A 24 -10.97 11.62 3.30
C GLY A 24 -9.68 11.56 2.49
N ILE A 25 -8.73 10.68 2.84
CA ILE A 25 -7.50 10.49 2.06
C ILE A 25 -7.24 9.01 1.78
N PRO A 26 -6.79 8.65 0.55
CA PRO A 26 -6.39 7.28 0.26
C PRO A 26 -5.12 6.89 1.04
N GLY A 27 -4.06 7.67 0.90
CA GLY A 27 -2.79 7.52 1.63
C GLY A 27 -2.29 6.08 1.73
N ARG A 28 -1.55 5.76 2.79
CA ARG A 28 -1.04 4.40 3.04
C ARG A 28 -2.14 3.37 3.32
N GLY A 29 -3.32 3.81 3.79
CA GLY A 29 -4.47 2.93 3.99
C GLY A 29 -4.95 2.29 2.69
N GLU A 30 -4.78 2.95 1.55
CA GLU A 30 -5.22 2.46 0.25
C GLU A 30 -4.52 1.17 -0.18
N LEU A 31 -3.25 1.01 0.19
CA LEU A 31 -2.49 -0.20 -0.06
C LEU A 31 -3.11 -1.43 0.62
N VAL A 32 -3.75 -1.23 1.77
CA VAL A 32 -4.46 -2.29 2.50
C VAL A 32 -5.87 -2.49 1.93
N ARG A 33 -6.57 -1.40 1.55
CA ARG A 33 -7.90 -1.48 0.93
C ARG A 33 -7.88 -2.31 -0.36
N VAL A 34 -6.95 -1.99 -1.25
CA VAL A 34 -6.81 -2.71 -2.53
C VAL A 34 -6.62 -4.22 -2.32
N LEU A 35 -5.92 -4.63 -1.26
CA LEU A 35 -5.75 -6.05 -0.93
C LEU A 35 -7.08 -6.71 -0.51
N PHE A 36 -7.84 -6.09 0.39
CA PHE A 36 -9.16 -6.59 0.80
C PHE A 36 -10.16 -6.63 -0.34
N GLU A 37 -10.18 -5.57 -1.15
CA GLU A 37 -11.08 -5.45 -2.29
C GLU A 37 -10.78 -6.51 -3.35
N GLU A 38 -9.51 -6.76 -3.69
CA GLU A 38 -9.15 -7.85 -4.61
C GLU A 38 -9.55 -9.22 -4.06
N ALA A 39 -9.31 -9.47 -2.79
CA ALA A 39 -9.68 -10.73 -2.14
C ALA A 39 -11.20 -10.93 -2.00
N GLY A 40 -11.99 -9.86 -2.12
CA GLY A 40 -13.43 -9.89 -1.91
C GLY A 40 -13.83 -10.23 -0.46
N VAL A 41 -12.95 -9.97 0.50
CA VAL A 41 -13.16 -10.27 1.92
C VAL A 41 -13.75 -9.05 2.63
N PRO A 42 -14.83 -9.20 3.40
CA PRO A 42 -15.43 -8.11 4.15
C PRO A 42 -14.47 -7.53 5.19
N TYR A 43 -14.44 -6.23 5.30
CA TYR A 43 -13.72 -5.49 6.34
C TYR A 43 -14.45 -4.21 6.71
N THR A 44 -14.21 -3.72 7.91
CA THR A 44 -14.67 -2.39 8.35
C THR A 44 -13.58 -1.37 8.08
N ASP A 45 -13.88 -0.36 7.26
CA ASP A 45 -13.02 0.80 7.07
C ASP A 45 -13.50 1.95 7.96
N THR A 46 -12.83 2.20 9.08
CA THR A 46 -13.24 3.24 10.04
C THR A 46 -13.23 4.64 9.43
N ALA A 47 -12.40 4.89 8.42
CA ALA A 47 -12.40 6.13 7.68
C ALA A 47 -13.74 6.42 6.97
N LYS A 48 -14.54 5.38 6.71
CA LYS A 48 -15.87 5.45 6.07
C LYS A 48 -17.00 5.30 7.07
N THR A 49 -16.87 4.39 8.03
CA THR A 49 -17.97 4.01 8.94
C THR A 49 -18.09 4.92 10.15
N GLU A 50 -17.00 5.50 10.64
CA GLU A 50 -16.98 6.27 11.88
C GLU A 50 -17.26 7.77 11.69
N GLY A 51 -17.32 8.27 10.46
CA GLY A 51 -17.61 9.67 10.18
C GLY A 51 -16.67 10.62 10.95
N ASN A 52 -17.25 11.54 11.72
CA ASN A 52 -16.49 12.51 12.53
C ASN A 52 -15.65 11.88 13.65
N LYS A 53 -15.86 10.61 14.01
CA LYS A 53 -15.08 9.88 15.03
C LYS A 53 -13.84 9.22 14.45
N ALA A 54 -13.70 9.11 13.14
CA ALA A 54 -12.57 8.43 12.51
C ALA A 54 -11.22 9.06 12.84
N ALA A 55 -11.11 10.39 12.75
CA ALA A 55 -9.86 11.10 13.09
C ALA A 55 -9.53 11.03 14.59
N PRO A 56 -10.47 11.27 15.53
CA PRO A 56 -10.24 11.01 16.96
C PRO A 56 -9.80 9.58 17.28
N LEU A 57 -10.37 8.58 16.60
CA LEU A 57 -9.98 7.17 16.78
C LEU A 57 -8.51 6.96 16.40
N VAL A 58 -8.07 7.48 15.23
CA VAL A 58 -6.67 7.41 14.80
C VAL A 58 -5.75 8.09 15.80
N LEU A 59 -6.12 9.30 16.25
CA LEU A 59 -5.34 10.06 17.24
C LEU A 59 -5.21 9.30 18.56
N GLY A 60 -6.26 8.60 19.00
CA GLY A 60 -6.23 7.77 20.22
C GLY A 60 -5.20 6.62 20.14
N TYR A 61 -5.02 6.02 18.95
CA TYR A 61 -3.95 5.02 18.75
C TYR A 61 -2.54 5.61 18.85
N MET A 62 -2.37 6.87 18.44
CA MET A 62 -1.07 7.57 18.41
C MET A 62 -0.81 8.40 19.67
N ASP A 63 -1.74 8.43 20.62
CA ASP A 63 -1.58 9.20 21.85
C ASP A 63 -0.36 8.76 22.63
N ALA A 64 0.42 9.70 23.14
CA ALA A 64 1.65 9.44 23.90
C ALA A 64 1.40 8.63 25.20
N GLY A 65 0.18 8.70 25.74
CA GLY A 65 -0.25 7.88 26.88
C GLY A 65 -0.68 6.47 26.50
N ASN A 66 -0.80 6.15 25.22
CA ASN A 66 -1.13 4.81 24.75
C ASN A 66 0.10 3.91 24.80
N THR A 67 0.18 3.06 25.80
CA THR A 67 1.29 2.10 25.99
C THR A 67 1.00 0.71 25.40
N GLY A 68 -0.12 0.57 24.67
CA GLY A 68 -0.60 -0.72 24.17
C GLY A 68 -1.36 -1.51 25.24
N ASP A 69 -1.42 -2.83 25.08
CA ASP A 69 -2.04 -3.75 26.04
C ASP A 69 -1.10 -4.95 26.34
N ALA A 70 -1.59 -5.97 27.04
CA ALA A 70 -0.77 -7.13 27.42
C ALA A 70 -0.23 -7.94 26.23
N THR A 71 -0.76 -7.75 25.03
CA THR A 71 -0.44 -8.53 23.81
C THR A 71 -0.07 -7.68 22.61
N ASN A 72 -0.47 -6.41 22.59
CA ASN A 72 -0.26 -5.49 21.48
C ASN A 72 0.61 -4.31 21.91
N PRO A 73 1.78 -4.08 21.28
CA PRO A 73 2.60 -2.91 21.55
C PRO A 73 1.89 -1.62 21.10
N PRO A 74 2.33 -0.44 21.59
CA PRO A 74 1.79 0.84 21.15
C PRO A 74 1.98 1.08 19.65
N VAL A 75 1.03 1.77 19.04
CA VAL A 75 1.05 2.11 17.62
C VAL A 75 1.74 3.45 17.41
N PHE A 76 2.70 3.50 16.49
CA PHE A 76 3.38 4.74 16.13
C PHE A 76 2.57 5.60 15.14
N ALA A 77 1.99 4.97 14.11
CA ALA A 77 1.26 5.66 13.05
C ALA A 77 0.29 4.73 12.31
N PRO A 78 -0.83 5.27 11.74
CA PRO A 78 -1.73 4.50 10.89
C PRO A 78 -1.08 4.20 9.51
N PRO A 79 -1.57 3.17 8.78
CA PRO A 79 -2.75 2.36 9.07
C PRO A 79 -2.53 1.39 10.24
N VAL A 80 -3.64 1.11 10.94
CA VAL A 80 -3.73 0.07 11.95
C VAL A 80 -4.71 -0.99 11.47
N LEU A 81 -4.33 -2.25 11.58
CA LEU A 81 -5.22 -3.38 11.35
C LEU A 81 -5.57 -4.01 12.70
N LYS A 82 -6.87 -4.20 12.95
CA LYS A 82 -7.36 -5.08 14.01
C LYS A 82 -7.95 -6.34 13.41
N HIS A 83 -7.64 -7.47 14.04
CA HIS A 83 -8.20 -8.77 13.69
C HIS A 83 -8.34 -9.59 14.96
N GLY A 84 -9.55 -9.63 15.53
CA GLY A 84 -9.80 -10.20 16.85
C GLY A 84 -9.04 -9.45 17.94
N SER A 85 -8.17 -10.16 18.66
CA SER A 85 -7.32 -9.59 19.71
C SER A 85 -6.01 -8.99 19.18
N LEU A 86 -5.67 -9.24 17.92
CA LEU A 86 -4.44 -8.71 17.30
C LEU A 86 -4.65 -7.28 16.82
N THR A 87 -3.72 -6.39 17.18
CA THR A 87 -3.61 -5.04 16.65
C THR A 87 -2.21 -4.85 16.12
N ILE A 88 -2.08 -4.59 14.81
CA ILE A 88 -0.80 -4.36 14.14
C ILE A 88 -0.82 -3.11 13.28
N ASN A 89 0.34 -2.53 13.08
CA ASN A 89 0.55 -1.39 12.21
C ASN A 89 1.72 -1.64 11.24
N GLN A 90 2.12 -0.62 10.48
CA GLN A 90 3.07 -0.67 9.37
C GLN A 90 2.53 -1.43 8.16
N VAL A 91 2.41 -0.73 7.04
CA VAL A 91 1.85 -1.31 5.80
C VAL A 91 2.52 -2.63 5.41
N PRO A 92 3.87 -2.74 5.32
CA PRO A 92 4.49 -4.00 4.93
C PRO A 92 4.16 -5.14 5.89
N ASN A 93 4.09 -4.88 7.19
CA ASN A 93 3.73 -5.86 8.20
C ASN A 93 2.25 -6.29 8.07
N ILE A 94 1.34 -5.35 7.85
CA ILE A 94 -0.09 -5.63 7.62
C ILE A 94 -0.27 -6.49 6.36
N LEU A 95 0.40 -6.13 5.25
CA LEU A 95 0.31 -6.86 3.99
C LEU A 95 0.89 -8.28 4.11
N LEU A 96 2.03 -8.43 4.78
CA LEU A 96 2.66 -9.73 5.04
C LEU A 96 1.76 -10.63 5.88
N TYR A 97 1.04 -10.08 6.86
CA TYR A 97 0.06 -10.80 7.67
C TYR A 97 -1.17 -11.22 6.88
N LEU A 98 -1.69 -10.32 6.05
CA LEU A 98 -2.95 -10.54 5.31
C LEU A 98 -2.76 -11.43 4.08
N ALA A 99 -1.66 -11.29 3.34
CA ALA A 99 -1.50 -11.91 2.05
C ALA A 99 -1.68 -13.44 2.07
N PRO A 100 -1.08 -14.22 3.00
CA PRO A 100 -1.35 -15.65 3.09
C PRO A 100 -2.80 -15.98 3.44
N LYS A 101 -3.40 -15.21 4.35
CA LYS A 101 -4.78 -15.42 4.82
C LYS A 101 -5.82 -15.14 3.73
N LEU A 102 -5.49 -14.25 2.80
CA LEU A 102 -6.36 -13.85 1.70
C LEU A 102 -6.04 -14.58 0.38
N GLY A 103 -5.09 -15.53 0.40
CA GLY A 103 -4.70 -16.28 -0.80
C GLY A 103 -3.90 -15.46 -1.82
N LEU A 104 -3.25 -14.37 -1.38
CA LEU A 104 -2.50 -13.43 -2.22
C LEU A 104 -0.98 -13.46 -2.01
N ALA A 105 -0.46 -14.48 -1.32
CA ALA A 105 0.98 -14.68 -1.09
C ALA A 105 1.65 -15.61 -2.13
N GLY A 106 0.97 -15.93 -3.23
CA GLY A 106 1.48 -16.86 -4.24
C GLY A 106 1.34 -18.32 -3.85
N ALA A 107 1.97 -19.21 -4.63
CA ALA A 107 1.85 -20.65 -4.43
C ALA A 107 2.73 -21.18 -3.27
N ASP A 108 3.80 -20.46 -2.94
CA ASP A 108 4.77 -20.78 -1.89
C ASP A 108 4.62 -19.79 -0.72
N SER A 109 3.39 -19.76 -0.18
CA SER A 109 2.97 -18.76 0.82
C SER A 109 3.62 -18.95 2.21
N ASP A 110 4.28 -20.07 2.46
CA ASP A 110 4.97 -20.46 3.69
C ASP A 110 6.45 -20.78 3.49
N GLY A 111 6.94 -20.66 2.24
CA GLY A 111 8.34 -20.89 1.85
C GLY A 111 9.09 -19.59 1.50
N ASP A 112 10.24 -19.76 0.83
CA ASP A 112 11.13 -18.66 0.43
C ASP A 112 10.44 -17.62 -0.48
N GLY A 113 9.43 -18.04 -1.24
CA GLY A 113 8.65 -17.15 -2.12
C GLY A 113 8.01 -15.99 -1.39
N LEU A 114 7.58 -16.17 -0.13
CA LEU A 114 7.04 -15.09 0.68
C LEU A 114 8.08 -14.00 0.96
N PHE A 115 9.33 -14.38 1.19
CA PHE A 115 10.42 -13.40 1.44
C PHE A 115 10.82 -12.68 0.15
N HIS A 116 10.81 -13.35 -1.01
CA HIS A 116 11.02 -12.70 -2.30
C HIS A 116 9.92 -11.71 -2.65
N LEU A 117 8.67 -12.02 -2.37
CA LEU A 117 7.57 -11.07 -2.50
C LEU A 117 7.73 -9.88 -1.54
N ASN A 118 8.12 -10.17 -0.30
CA ASN A 118 8.28 -9.12 0.71
C ASN A 118 9.44 -8.16 0.38
N GLU A 119 10.57 -8.63 -0.17
CA GLU A 119 11.67 -7.74 -0.60
C GLU A 119 11.24 -6.79 -1.72
N ILE A 120 10.42 -7.27 -2.68
CA ILE A 120 9.84 -6.42 -3.73
C ILE A 120 8.93 -5.36 -3.10
N VAL A 121 8.03 -5.78 -2.20
CA VAL A 121 7.10 -4.89 -1.50
C VAL A 121 7.84 -3.84 -0.66
N LEU A 122 8.88 -4.23 0.08
CA LEU A 122 9.70 -3.30 0.85
C LEU A 122 10.40 -2.29 -0.06
N THR A 123 10.94 -2.72 -1.21
CA THR A 123 11.54 -1.80 -2.20
C THR A 123 10.52 -0.77 -2.69
N LEU A 124 9.27 -1.18 -2.94
CA LEU A 124 8.20 -0.28 -3.36
C LEU A 124 7.75 0.67 -2.22
N LEU A 125 7.65 0.18 -1.00
CA LEU A 125 7.13 0.96 0.11
C LEU A 125 8.17 1.90 0.72
N ASP A 126 9.38 1.41 1.01
CA ASP A 126 10.45 2.19 1.63
C ASP A 126 11.13 3.13 0.62
N GLY A 127 11.19 2.71 -0.65
CA GLY A 127 11.71 3.53 -1.74
C GLY A 127 10.61 4.34 -2.41
N PHE A 128 9.87 3.73 -3.32
CA PHE A 128 8.98 4.43 -4.24
C PHE A 128 7.91 5.27 -3.52
N VAL A 129 7.18 4.67 -2.54
CA VAL A 129 6.10 5.38 -1.82
C VAL A 129 6.64 6.49 -0.92
N ASN A 130 7.78 6.30 -0.27
CA ASN A 130 8.36 7.35 0.56
C ASN A 130 8.92 8.49 -0.31
N GLU A 131 9.62 8.17 -1.39
CA GLU A 131 10.21 9.21 -2.24
C GLU A 131 9.16 10.06 -2.97
N ILE A 132 8.03 9.49 -3.40
CA ILE A 132 6.94 10.29 -3.95
C ILE A 132 6.29 11.18 -2.89
N HIS A 133 6.15 10.71 -1.65
CA HIS A 133 5.66 11.55 -0.55
C HIS A 133 6.59 12.73 -0.26
N GLU A 134 7.90 12.52 -0.33
CA GLU A 134 8.90 13.56 -0.15
C GLU A 134 8.90 14.63 -1.24
N THR A 135 8.28 14.40 -2.41
CA THR A 135 8.20 15.41 -3.46
C THR A 135 7.43 16.66 -3.04
N HIS A 136 6.57 16.56 -2.03
CA HIS A 136 5.81 17.71 -1.51
C HIS A 136 6.01 17.94 0.00
N HIS A 137 6.78 17.08 0.68
CA HIS A 137 7.23 17.24 2.06
C HIS A 137 8.73 16.94 2.22
N PRO A 138 9.61 17.63 1.46
CA PRO A 138 11.04 17.28 1.42
C PRO A 138 11.82 17.69 2.68
N VAL A 139 11.32 18.66 3.47
CA VAL A 139 11.97 19.17 4.66
C VAL A 139 11.36 18.57 5.91
N ALA A 140 10.04 18.73 6.08
CA ALA A 140 9.32 18.21 7.23
C ALA A 140 7.84 18.00 6.91
N THR A 141 7.24 16.93 7.45
CA THR A 141 5.81 16.64 7.31
C THR A 141 4.91 17.60 8.08
N SER A 142 5.46 18.31 9.07
CA SER A 142 4.76 19.35 9.83
C SER A 142 4.63 20.70 9.11
N LEU A 143 5.45 20.92 8.07
CA LEU A 143 5.38 22.11 7.23
C LEU A 143 4.32 21.94 6.14
N THR A 144 3.66 23.03 5.77
CA THR A 144 2.79 23.06 4.60
C THR A 144 3.63 22.96 3.31
N TYR A 145 3.00 22.61 2.19
CA TYR A 145 3.67 22.61 0.90
C TYR A 145 4.26 23.98 0.54
N GLU A 146 3.51 25.07 0.79
CA GLU A 146 3.95 26.44 0.46
C GLU A 146 5.20 26.85 1.23
N GLU A 147 5.38 26.38 2.48
CA GLU A 147 6.57 26.68 3.29
C GLU A 147 7.84 25.98 2.81
N GLN A 148 7.72 24.95 1.98
CA GLN A 148 8.86 24.17 1.48
C GLN A 148 8.82 23.97 -0.05
N LYS A 149 8.08 24.81 -0.76
CA LYS A 149 7.86 24.74 -2.21
C LYS A 149 9.15 24.76 -3.05
N PRO A 150 10.18 25.58 -2.74
CA PRO A 150 11.44 25.55 -3.48
C PRO A 150 12.16 24.21 -3.37
N GLU A 151 12.17 23.60 -2.20
CA GLU A 151 12.77 22.28 -1.93
C GLU A 151 11.93 21.18 -2.59
N ALA A 152 10.60 21.31 -2.55
CA ALA A 152 9.67 20.39 -3.21
C ALA A 152 9.92 20.33 -4.73
N LYS A 153 10.12 21.47 -5.40
CA LYS A 153 10.47 21.52 -6.84
C LYS A 153 11.76 20.77 -7.14
N LYS A 154 12.81 20.96 -6.32
CA LYS A 154 14.08 20.24 -6.49
C LYS A 154 13.91 18.74 -6.27
N ARG A 155 13.17 18.35 -5.22
CA ARG A 155 12.91 16.93 -4.90
C ARG A 155 12.07 16.25 -5.97
N ALA A 156 11.02 16.92 -6.46
CA ALA A 156 10.17 16.41 -7.53
C ALA A 156 10.95 16.22 -8.84
N LYS A 157 11.81 17.17 -9.21
CA LYS A 157 12.68 17.04 -10.38
C LYS A 157 13.61 15.83 -10.27
N ALA A 158 14.30 15.66 -9.14
CA ALA A 158 15.16 14.50 -8.91
C ALA A 158 14.34 13.18 -8.92
N PHE A 159 13.13 13.20 -8.38
CA PHE A 159 12.25 12.05 -8.40
C PHE A 159 11.84 11.67 -9.83
N THR A 160 11.35 12.62 -10.63
CA THR A 160 10.84 12.34 -11.98
C THR A 160 11.95 12.02 -12.98
N ASP A 161 13.12 12.68 -12.87
CA ASP A 161 14.22 12.51 -13.83
C ASP A 161 15.08 11.28 -13.54
N GLU A 162 15.24 10.90 -12.27
CA GLU A 162 16.19 9.85 -11.87
C GLU A 162 15.53 8.67 -11.15
N ARG A 163 14.72 8.97 -10.13
CA ARG A 163 14.23 7.93 -9.21
C ARG A 163 13.09 7.13 -9.80
N LEU A 164 12.09 7.78 -10.37
CA LEU A 164 10.95 7.12 -11.01
C LEU A 164 11.40 6.18 -12.14
N PRO A 165 12.26 6.61 -13.10
CA PRO A 165 12.82 5.70 -14.10
C PRO A 165 13.61 4.52 -13.49
N LYS A 166 14.32 4.74 -12.39
CA LYS A 166 15.07 3.70 -11.68
C LYS A 166 14.15 2.64 -11.06
N PHE A 167 13.04 3.06 -10.41
CA PHE A 167 12.04 2.14 -9.87
C PHE A 167 11.35 1.34 -10.98
N LEU A 168 10.90 2.01 -12.05
CA LEU A 168 10.29 1.31 -13.19
C LEU A 168 11.26 0.32 -13.85
N GLY A 169 12.53 0.71 -13.99
CA GLY A 169 13.59 -0.16 -14.52
C GLY A 169 13.89 -1.36 -13.62
N TYR A 170 13.82 -1.21 -12.30
CA TYR A 170 13.90 -2.32 -11.37
C TYR A 170 12.72 -3.28 -11.54
N VAL A 171 11.50 -2.75 -11.54
CA VAL A 171 10.28 -3.55 -11.70
C VAL A 171 10.27 -4.26 -13.06
N GLN A 172 10.69 -3.59 -14.15
CA GLN A 172 10.80 -4.23 -15.46
C GLN A 172 11.76 -5.42 -15.42
N ARG A 173 12.93 -5.29 -14.78
CA ARG A 173 13.86 -6.43 -14.61
C ARG A 173 13.28 -7.58 -13.78
N VAL A 174 12.46 -7.27 -12.77
CA VAL A 174 11.75 -8.31 -12.00
C VAL A 174 10.77 -9.06 -12.90
N LEU A 175 10.02 -8.34 -13.74
CA LEU A 175 9.08 -8.92 -14.71
C LEU A 175 9.78 -9.73 -15.81
N ASP A 176 10.98 -9.32 -16.22
CA ASP A 176 11.79 -10.03 -17.24
C ASP A 176 12.52 -11.25 -16.66
N ALA A 177 12.57 -11.40 -15.33
CA ALA A 177 13.23 -12.50 -14.66
C ALA A 177 12.41 -13.81 -14.76
N ARG A 178 13.11 -14.97 -14.76
CA ARG A 178 12.45 -16.29 -14.77
C ARG A 178 11.53 -16.53 -13.58
N THR A 179 11.81 -15.87 -12.45
CA THR A 179 11.00 -15.94 -11.22
C THR A 179 9.63 -15.29 -11.35
N SER A 180 9.45 -14.40 -12.32
CA SER A 180 8.16 -13.83 -12.69
C SER A 180 7.16 -14.92 -13.12
N GLY A 181 7.64 -15.91 -13.89
CA GLY A 181 6.80 -16.98 -14.43
C GLY A 181 5.96 -16.53 -15.61
N ASP A 182 4.83 -17.18 -15.83
CA ASP A 182 3.92 -16.85 -16.91
C ASP A 182 2.99 -15.68 -16.56
N GLY A 183 2.74 -14.80 -17.50
CA GLY A 183 1.83 -13.66 -17.34
C GLY A 183 2.51 -12.38 -16.89
N PRO A 184 1.74 -11.33 -16.59
CA PRO A 184 2.30 -10.00 -16.29
C PRO A 184 2.56 -9.80 -14.79
N TRP A 185 2.89 -10.84 -14.03
CA TRP A 185 2.99 -10.80 -12.57
C TRP A 185 4.44 -10.73 -12.10
N LEU A 186 4.67 -10.13 -10.95
CA LEU A 186 6.01 -9.92 -10.40
C LEU A 186 6.70 -11.22 -9.97
N TYR A 187 5.93 -12.22 -9.53
CA TYR A 187 6.51 -13.45 -9.01
C TYR A 187 5.58 -14.67 -9.16
N GLY A 188 6.15 -15.81 -9.59
CA GLY A 188 5.47 -17.10 -9.58
C GLY A 188 4.29 -17.26 -10.56
N GLY A 189 4.16 -16.38 -11.56
CA GLY A 189 3.16 -16.48 -12.62
C GLY A 189 1.72 -16.28 -12.17
N LYS A 190 1.49 -15.69 -10.99
CA LYS A 190 0.16 -15.44 -10.43
C LYS A 190 0.10 -14.07 -9.77
N LEU A 191 -1.10 -13.49 -9.72
CA LEU A 191 -1.35 -12.27 -8.96
C LEU A 191 -1.01 -12.49 -7.48
N THR A 192 -0.27 -11.55 -6.92
CA THR A 192 0.09 -11.51 -5.51
C THR A 192 -0.15 -10.12 -4.92
N TYR A 193 0.02 -9.98 -3.61
CA TYR A 193 -0.06 -8.69 -2.94
C TYR A 193 1.00 -7.68 -3.42
N ALA A 194 2.15 -8.15 -3.94
CA ALA A 194 3.18 -7.29 -4.51
C ALA A 194 2.70 -6.57 -5.78
N ASP A 195 1.93 -7.26 -6.63
CA ASP A 195 1.33 -6.69 -7.84
C ASP A 195 0.30 -5.60 -7.49
N LEU A 196 -0.49 -5.83 -6.43
CA LEU A 196 -1.46 -4.86 -5.94
C LEU A 196 -0.78 -3.62 -5.34
N VAL A 197 0.33 -3.79 -4.63
CA VAL A 197 1.15 -2.67 -4.14
C VAL A 197 1.71 -1.87 -5.31
N LEU A 198 2.29 -2.52 -6.31
CA LEU A 198 2.79 -1.83 -7.51
C LEU A 198 1.68 -1.09 -8.25
N PHE A 199 0.53 -1.74 -8.43
CA PHE A 199 -0.63 -1.09 -9.04
C PHE A 199 -0.98 0.21 -8.33
N GLN A 200 -1.12 0.19 -6.99
CA GLN A 200 -1.46 1.39 -6.23
C GLN A 200 -0.36 2.46 -6.29
N CYS A 201 0.92 2.07 -6.27
CA CYS A 201 2.03 2.99 -6.46
C CYS A 201 1.95 3.71 -7.81
N LEU A 202 1.71 2.97 -8.89
CA LEU A 202 1.59 3.53 -10.24
C LEU A 202 0.33 4.38 -10.41
N ASP A 203 -0.82 3.92 -9.91
CA ASP A 203 -2.09 4.64 -10.00
C ASP A 203 -1.98 6.02 -9.35
N GLY A 204 -1.43 6.05 -8.13
CA GLY A 204 -1.19 7.30 -7.42
C GLY A 204 -0.13 8.18 -8.10
N THR A 205 0.91 7.59 -8.69
CA THR A 205 1.95 8.35 -9.39
C THR A 205 1.44 8.93 -10.71
N LYS A 206 0.58 8.20 -11.44
CA LYS A 206 -0.13 8.71 -12.64
C LYS A 206 -1.00 9.92 -12.30
N TYR A 207 -1.61 9.95 -11.12
CA TYR A 207 -2.35 11.11 -10.64
C TYR A 207 -1.43 12.28 -10.28
N ALA A 208 -0.35 12.02 -9.52
CA ALA A 208 0.54 13.06 -9.02
C ALA A 208 1.44 13.67 -10.11
N PHE A 209 1.93 12.84 -11.03
CA PHE A 209 2.89 13.17 -12.08
C PHE A 209 2.45 12.66 -13.46
N PRO A 210 1.31 13.13 -13.99
CA PRO A 210 0.74 12.58 -15.23
C PRO A 210 1.64 12.77 -16.46
N LYS A 211 2.33 13.90 -16.57
CA LYS A 211 3.23 14.18 -17.71
C LYS A 211 4.46 13.27 -17.69
N SER A 212 5.09 13.12 -16.51
CA SER A 212 6.30 12.31 -16.34
C SER A 212 6.01 10.83 -16.56
N VAL A 213 4.92 10.32 -15.97
CA VAL A 213 4.51 8.92 -16.18
C VAL A 213 4.10 8.67 -17.63
N GLY A 214 3.39 9.61 -18.29
CA GLY A 214 3.01 9.52 -19.69
C GLY A 214 4.23 9.36 -20.60
N LYS A 215 5.26 10.21 -20.45
CA LYS A 215 6.52 10.11 -21.19
C LYS A 215 7.23 8.76 -21.01
N LEU A 216 7.24 8.24 -19.77
CA LEU A 216 7.87 6.95 -19.48
C LEU A 216 7.07 5.79 -20.11
N GLN A 217 5.76 5.86 -20.10
CA GLN A 217 4.89 4.88 -20.74
C GLN A 217 5.08 4.90 -22.29
N GLU A 218 5.08 6.07 -22.90
CA GLU A 218 5.30 6.24 -24.35
C GLU A 218 6.69 5.80 -24.80
N SER A 219 7.68 5.76 -23.91
CA SER A 219 9.03 5.32 -24.24
C SER A 219 9.15 3.85 -24.64
N GLY A 220 8.18 3.01 -24.31
CA GLY A 220 8.20 1.57 -24.52
C GLY A 220 9.19 0.79 -23.64
N LYS A 221 9.99 1.46 -22.82
CA LYS A 221 11.03 0.82 -21.99
C LYS A 221 10.50 0.03 -20.80
N TYR A 222 9.26 0.30 -20.42
CA TYR A 222 8.62 -0.23 -19.20
C TYR A 222 7.29 -0.91 -19.52
N ASP A 223 7.16 -1.49 -20.71
CA ASP A 223 5.90 -2.09 -21.20
C ASP A 223 5.36 -3.17 -20.27
N GLY A 224 6.25 -3.99 -19.67
CA GLY A 224 5.85 -5.00 -18.70
C GLY A 224 5.20 -4.40 -17.46
N VAL A 225 5.73 -3.28 -16.97
CA VAL A 225 5.21 -2.57 -15.80
C VAL A 225 3.79 -2.04 -16.07
N PHE A 226 3.58 -1.42 -17.23
CA PHE A 226 2.25 -0.88 -17.59
C PHE A 226 1.26 -1.99 -17.95
N LYS A 227 1.71 -3.10 -18.55
CA LYS A 227 0.88 -4.30 -18.74
C LYS A 227 0.39 -4.88 -17.43
N LEU A 228 1.26 -4.97 -16.40
CA LEU A 228 0.84 -5.38 -15.07
C LEU A 228 -0.20 -4.42 -14.48
N TYR A 229 0.05 -3.12 -14.56
CA TYR A 229 -0.88 -2.11 -14.09
C TYR A 229 -2.27 -2.28 -14.72
N ASP A 230 -2.34 -2.43 -16.05
CA ASP A 230 -3.60 -2.61 -16.76
C ASP A 230 -4.26 -3.95 -16.40
N ALA A 231 -3.47 -5.03 -16.27
CA ALA A 231 -3.97 -6.34 -15.88
C ALA A 231 -4.61 -6.33 -14.47
N VAL A 232 -4.01 -5.62 -13.50
CA VAL A 232 -4.61 -5.45 -12.16
C VAL A 232 -5.86 -4.59 -12.25
N LYS A 233 -5.82 -3.48 -12.98
CA LYS A 233 -6.95 -2.56 -13.15
C LYS A 233 -8.21 -3.24 -13.70
N GLU A 234 -8.04 -4.18 -14.63
CA GLU A 234 -9.13 -4.92 -15.27
C GLU A 234 -9.62 -6.13 -14.44
N ARG A 235 -9.03 -6.42 -13.30
CA ARG A 235 -9.54 -7.48 -12.42
C ARG A 235 -10.94 -7.13 -11.92
N PRO A 236 -11.88 -8.07 -11.92
CA PRO A 236 -13.30 -7.76 -11.65
C PRO A 236 -13.55 -7.05 -10.33
N ASN A 237 -12.85 -7.45 -9.26
CA ASN A 237 -13.01 -6.87 -7.95
C ASN A 237 -12.36 -5.47 -7.86
N ILE A 238 -11.18 -5.31 -8.44
CA ILE A 238 -10.48 -4.01 -8.51
C ILE A 238 -11.30 -3.02 -9.34
N LYS A 239 -11.76 -3.41 -10.53
CA LYS A 239 -12.57 -2.55 -11.39
C LYS A 239 -13.84 -2.08 -10.67
N LYS A 240 -14.57 -3.00 -10.04
CA LYS A 240 -15.74 -2.68 -9.22
C LYS A 240 -15.42 -1.73 -8.06
N TYR A 241 -14.26 -1.90 -7.44
CA TYR A 241 -13.80 -1.02 -6.37
C TYR A 241 -13.49 0.39 -6.88
N LEU A 242 -12.74 0.50 -7.98
CA LEU A 242 -12.37 1.78 -8.58
C LEU A 242 -13.56 2.62 -9.03
N GLU A 243 -14.66 1.97 -9.44
CA GLU A 243 -15.92 2.60 -9.86
C GLU A 243 -16.88 2.87 -8.68
N SER A 244 -16.54 2.44 -7.47
CA SER A 244 -17.40 2.56 -6.30
C SER A 244 -17.08 3.80 -5.45
N ASP A 245 -18.05 4.23 -4.65
CA ASP A 245 -17.89 5.26 -3.61
C ASP A 245 -17.01 4.81 -2.43
N ARG A 246 -16.64 3.52 -2.37
CA ARG A 246 -15.65 3.02 -1.40
C ARG A 246 -14.24 3.50 -1.74
N ARG A 247 -13.91 3.73 -3.01
CA ARG A 247 -12.64 4.32 -3.44
C ARG A 247 -12.57 5.77 -2.97
N VAL A 248 -11.54 6.09 -2.19
CA VAL A 248 -11.28 7.46 -1.76
C VAL A 248 -10.59 8.23 -2.89
N PRO A 249 -11.13 9.35 -3.36
CA PRO A 249 -10.48 10.15 -4.40
C PRO A 249 -9.12 10.67 -3.94
N TYR A 250 -8.19 10.81 -4.88
CA TYR A 250 -6.92 11.47 -4.60
C TYR A 250 -7.15 12.94 -4.25
N SER A 251 -6.45 13.40 -3.21
CA SER A 251 -6.54 14.78 -2.73
C SER A 251 -5.24 15.15 -2.00
N SER A 252 -5.23 15.03 -0.68
CA SER A 252 -4.05 15.14 0.17
C SER A 252 -3.45 13.76 0.46
N GLY A 253 -2.41 13.69 1.26
CA GLY A 253 -1.71 12.44 1.60
C GLY A 253 -0.47 12.23 0.74
N ILE A 254 -0.19 11.00 0.33
CA ILE A 254 1.06 10.64 -0.39
C ILE A 254 1.04 11.17 -1.83
N TRP A 255 -0.07 10.97 -2.51
CA TRP A 255 -0.22 11.32 -3.93
C TRP A 255 -0.99 12.62 -4.05
N ARG A 256 -0.24 13.70 -4.27
CA ARG A 256 -0.77 15.07 -4.49
C ARG A 256 -0.35 15.55 -5.86
N HIS A 257 -1.27 16.18 -6.55
CA HIS A 257 -0.98 16.77 -7.85
C HIS A 257 -0.72 18.27 -7.69
N TYR A 258 0.49 18.69 -8.01
CA TYR A 258 0.91 20.08 -8.11
C TYR A 258 1.51 20.29 -9.51
N PRO A 259 0.79 20.99 -10.43
CA PRO A 259 1.25 21.14 -11.82
C PRO A 259 2.69 21.67 -11.96
N GLU A 260 3.09 22.57 -11.05
CA GLU A 260 4.41 23.18 -11.02
C GLU A 260 5.55 22.25 -10.58
N LEU A 261 5.25 21.05 -10.14
CA LEU A 261 6.27 20.04 -9.84
C LEU A 261 6.69 19.23 -11.08
N GLU A 262 6.02 19.45 -12.22
CA GLU A 262 6.32 18.84 -13.52
C GLU A 262 6.69 19.88 -14.61
N GLU A 263 7.08 21.09 -14.19
CA GLU A 263 7.55 22.17 -15.06
C GLU A 263 9.05 22.11 -15.34
#